data_18e6254d979334200efbaac9aada4cba
#
_entry.id   18e6254d979334200efbaac9aada4cba
#
_cell.length_a   1.000
_cell.length_b   1.000
_cell.length_c   1.000
_cell.angle_alpha   90.00
_cell.angle_beta   90.00
_cell.angle_gamma   90.00
#
_symmetry.space_group_name_H-M   'P 1'
#
loop_
_entity.id
_entity.type
_entity.pdbx_description
1 polymer ?
#
loop_
_entity_poly.entity_id
_entity_poly.type
_entity_poly.pdbx_seq_one_letter_code
_entity_poly.pdbx_strand_id
1 'polypeptide(L)'
;FFFLSFFSTSSTSSTSSKLQQQQLLLHPLQEPFLGQRLPDASGKPGPQYDWMTYSQAGAVRDALGAGLVSFGITPAKDRMGLYSVNCRDWILLDAAAHSQSVVSVPLYDTLGEDAVSYICGHAELAVVCCSGEALPTLLHALPRCPSVKLVVVFGLPPGGVPYPPASGSTNARVVTIDELAAAGRQNLSKIKHRPPSPDDVATICYTSGTTGVPKGAVLSHANLVADAAGSFRILRAGPGDVHVSYLPLAHIYERVTVLGLTHCGAAIGFYSGDVQDLLDDVLLLRPTIFCSVPRLWNRIHDRVLGQVRQGSAVARRLFEAAYSSKKASLARGDTNGGGISGAFWDALVFSKVRAKLGGRVRLMTTGASPISGEVIDFMRVCFGATVVVRK
;
A
#
# COMPACT_ATOMS: atom_id res chain seq x y z
N PHE A 1 -8.16 9.92 7.58
CA PHE A 1 -8.96 11.13 7.86
C PHE A 1 -10.32 10.84 8.51
N PHE A 2 -10.92 9.67 8.34
CA PHE A 2 -12.19 9.28 8.97
C PHE A 2 -12.11 9.05 10.48
N PHE A 3 -10.91 8.79 11.05
CA PHE A 3 -10.75 8.44 12.46
C PHE A 3 -10.52 9.63 13.42
N LEU A 4 -10.17 10.80 12.92
CA LEU A 4 -9.94 11.98 13.78
C LEU A 4 -11.22 12.65 14.30
N SER A 5 -12.40 12.31 13.76
CA SER A 5 -13.68 12.86 14.25
C SER A 5 -14.31 12.10 15.44
N PHE A 6 -13.78 10.93 15.82
CA PHE A 6 -14.36 10.12 16.92
C PHE A 6 -13.84 10.45 18.32
N PHE A 7 -12.85 11.34 18.47
CA PHE A 7 -12.32 11.75 19.78
C PHE A 7 -12.65 13.21 20.15
N SER A 8 -13.81 13.72 19.76
CA SER A 8 -14.34 14.96 20.33
C SER A 8 -15.10 14.63 21.62
N THR A 9 -14.39 14.39 22.70
CA THR A 9 -14.98 14.48 24.04
C THR A 9 -15.01 15.92 24.49
N SER A 10 -16.19 16.41 24.78
CA SER A 10 -16.47 17.69 25.42
C SER A 10 -15.64 17.89 26.69
N SER A 11 -14.66 18.78 26.66
CA SER A 11 -14.12 19.41 27.85
C SER A 11 -13.81 20.88 27.57
N THR A 12 -14.38 21.76 28.37
CA THR A 12 -14.14 23.19 28.43
C THR A 12 -12.71 23.44 28.87
N SER A 13 -11.81 23.75 27.92
CA SER A 13 -10.43 24.10 28.19
C SER A 13 -10.09 25.48 27.61
N SER A 14 -9.17 26.20 28.27
CA SER A 14 -8.75 27.56 27.96
C SER A 14 -8.20 27.72 26.55
N THR A 15 -8.21 28.96 26.00
CA THR A 15 -7.83 29.30 24.63
C THR A 15 -6.40 28.85 24.24
N SER A 16 -5.46 28.80 25.20
CA SER A 16 -4.09 28.33 24.97
C SER A 16 -4.00 26.83 24.75
N SER A 17 -4.82 26.04 25.43
CA SER A 17 -4.86 24.59 25.26
C SER A 17 -5.54 24.18 23.92
N LYS A 18 -6.49 25.00 23.43
CA LYS A 18 -7.10 24.80 22.11
C LYS A 18 -6.10 25.06 20.97
N LEU A 19 -5.24 26.09 21.09
CA LEU A 19 -4.19 26.35 20.11
C LEU A 19 -3.12 25.25 20.12
N GLN A 20 -2.71 24.77 21.28
CA GLN A 20 -1.79 23.62 21.39
C GLN A 20 -2.42 22.32 20.83
N GLN A 21 -3.68 22.05 21.13
CA GLN A 21 -4.41 20.92 20.54
C GLN A 21 -4.58 21.06 19.02
N GLN A 22 -4.86 22.26 18.52
CA GLN A 22 -4.89 22.53 17.08
C GLN A 22 -3.52 22.35 16.41
N GLN A 23 -2.43 22.79 17.03
CA GLN A 23 -1.07 22.56 16.53
C GLN A 23 -0.69 21.08 16.54
N LEU A 24 -1.04 20.34 17.58
CA LEU A 24 -0.86 18.88 17.64
C LEU A 24 -1.69 18.12 16.59
N LEU A 25 -2.86 18.64 16.21
CA LEU A 25 -3.71 18.06 15.17
C LEU A 25 -3.25 18.42 13.74
N LEU A 26 -2.55 19.57 13.57
CA LEU A 26 -2.08 20.02 12.27
C LEU A 26 -0.71 19.43 11.89
N HIS A 27 0.12 19.07 12.88
CA HIS A 27 1.46 18.52 12.64
C HIS A 27 1.43 17.24 11.80
N PRO A 28 0.55 16.25 12.06
CA PRO A 28 0.47 15.03 11.24
C PRO A 28 0.07 15.29 9.78
N LEU A 29 -0.64 16.39 9.50
CA LEU A 29 -1.13 16.70 8.15
C LEU A 29 -0.02 17.13 7.17
N GLN A 30 1.10 17.63 7.70
CA GLN A 30 2.25 18.05 6.92
C GLN A 30 3.32 16.96 6.79
N GLU A 31 3.15 15.84 7.50
CA GLU A 31 4.07 14.71 7.41
C GLU A 31 3.98 14.03 6.03
N PRO A 32 5.10 13.45 5.53
CA PRO A 32 5.10 12.64 4.33
C PRO A 32 4.10 11.48 4.43
N PHE A 33 3.34 11.25 3.37
CA PHE A 33 2.35 10.18 3.32
C PHE A 33 2.63 9.21 2.17
N LEU A 34 2.48 9.65 0.92
CA LEU A 34 2.62 8.79 -0.25
C LEU A 34 3.87 9.17 -1.03
N GLY A 35 4.84 8.28 -1.07
CA GLY A 35 6.10 8.44 -1.78
C GLY A 35 6.18 7.57 -3.03
N GLN A 36 6.56 8.14 -4.15
CA GLN A 36 6.76 7.42 -5.41
C GLN A 36 8.00 7.94 -6.13
N ARG A 37 8.75 7.06 -6.77
CA ARG A 37 9.81 7.44 -7.70
C ARG A 37 9.17 7.86 -9.01
N LEU A 38 9.17 9.15 -9.28
CA LEU A 38 8.64 9.65 -10.56
C LEU A 38 9.60 9.25 -11.68
N PRO A 39 9.07 8.87 -12.87
CA PRO A 39 9.94 8.53 -14.00
C PRO A 39 10.76 9.75 -14.45
N ASP A 40 11.99 9.50 -14.82
CA ASP A 40 12.85 10.48 -15.47
C ASP A 40 12.46 10.69 -16.96
N ALA A 41 13.20 11.53 -17.67
CA ALA A 41 12.95 11.80 -19.08
C ALA A 41 13.09 10.56 -19.99
N SER A 42 13.75 9.48 -19.52
CA SER A 42 13.86 8.20 -20.23
C SER A 42 12.76 7.19 -19.86
N GLY A 43 11.85 7.55 -18.95
CA GLY A 43 10.80 6.68 -18.44
C GLY A 43 11.26 5.74 -17.32
N LYS A 44 12.51 5.82 -16.85
CA LYS A 44 13.04 5.01 -15.76
C LYS A 44 12.69 5.62 -14.40
N PRO A 45 12.58 4.79 -13.33
CA PRO A 45 12.36 5.29 -11.99
C PRO A 45 13.45 6.29 -11.56
N GLY A 46 13.04 7.48 -11.14
CA GLY A 46 13.94 8.56 -10.72
C GLY A 46 14.83 8.19 -9.52
N PRO A 47 15.88 8.99 -9.25
CA PRO A 47 16.87 8.68 -8.21
C PRO A 47 16.41 8.95 -6.78
N GLN A 48 15.20 9.48 -6.60
CA GLN A 48 14.65 9.82 -5.27
C GLN A 48 13.14 9.65 -5.24
N TYR A 49 12.61 9.51 -4.02
CA TYR A 49 11.18 9.53 -3.79
C TYR A 49 10.65 10.96 -3.79
N ASP A 50 9.60 11.19 -4.57
CA ASP A 50 8.74 12.37 -4.47
C ASP A 50 7.63 12.09 -3.47
N TRP A 51 7.48 12.96 -2.47
CA TRP A 51 6.56 12.76 -1.35
C TRP A 51 5.39 13.71 -1.38
N MET A 52 4.20 13.14 -1.28
CA MET A 52 2.95 13.87 -1.03
C MET A 52 2.63 13.82 0.46
N THR A 53 2.28 14.96 1.06
CA THR A 53 1.85 15.00 2.47
C THR A 53 0.42 14.50 2.65
N TYR A 54 0.03 14.19 3.89
CA TYR A 54 -1.36 13.83 4.21
C TYR A 54 -2.36 14.92 3.80
N SER A 55 -2.02 16.20 3.98
CA SER A 55 -2.86 17.34 3.57
C SER A 55 -3.05 17.40 2.06
N GLN A 56 -1.96 17.25 1.30
CA GLN A 56 -2.01 17.24 -0.16
C GLN A 56 -2.84 16.06 -0.68
N ALA A 57 -2.62 14.85 -0.13
CA ALA A 57 -3.39 13.66 -0.47
C ALA A 57 -4.90 13.85 -0.18
N GLY A 58 -5.23 14.49 0.94
CA GLY A 58 -6.61 14.83 1.28
C GLY A 58 -7.27 15.73 0.24
N ALA A 59 -6.57 16.79 -0.19
CA ALA A 59 -7.09 17.70 -1.20
C ALA A 59 -7.29 17.02 -2.57
N VAL A 60 -6.37 16.14 -2.96
CA VAL A 60 -6.49 15.37 -4.22
C VAL A 60 -7.64 14.36 -4.12
N ARG A 61 -7.76 13.63 -3.00
CA ARG A 61 -8.89 12.72 -2.74
C ARG A 61 -10.24 13.43 -2.92
N ASP A 62 -10.38 14.62 -2.35
CA ASP A 62 -11.63 15.38 -2.41
C ASP A 62 -11.96 15.81 -3.84
N ALA A 63 -10.95 16.25 -4.58
CA ALA A 63 -11.11 16.58 -5.99
C ALA A 63 -11.49 15.36 -6.82
N LEU A 64 -10.83 14.22 -6.63
CA LEU A 64 -11.14 12.98 -7.36
C LEU A 64 -12.54 12.46 -7.01
N GLY A 65 -12.93 12.47 -5.73
CA GLY A 65 -14.27 12.05 -5.30
C GLY A 65 -15.38 12.93 -5.90
N ALA A 66 -15.22 14.23 -5.87
CA ALA A 66 -16.15 15.15 -6.54
C ALA A 66 -16.13 14.97 -8.07
N GLY A 67 -14.96 14.64 -8.65
CA GLY A 67 -14.81 14.33 -10.06
C GLY A 67 -15.63 13.11 -10.48
N LEU A 68 -15.54 12.01 -9.73
CA LEU A 68 -16.34 10.79 -9.98
C LEU A 68 -17.84 11.13 -10.08
N VAL A 69 -18.36 11.87 -9.10
CA VAL A 69 -19.77 12.30 -9.10
C VAL A 69 -20.09 13.23 -10.28
N SER A 70 -19.18 14.15 -10.64
CA SER A 70 -19.35 15.05 -11.78
C SER A 70 -19.42 14.31 -13.12
N PHE A 71 -18.75 13.15 -13.21
CA PHE A 71 -18.81 12.26 -14.38
C PHE A 71 -19.94 11.23 -14.31
N GLY A 72 -20.89 11.38 -13.40
CA GLY A 72 -22.12 10.59 -13.34
C GLY A 72 -22.02 9.29 -12.54
N ILE A 73 -20.96 9.13 -11.72
CA ILE A 73 -20.87 8.02 -10.77
C ILE A 73 -21.78 8.32 -9.57
N THR A 74 -22.65 7.36 -9.28
CA THR A 74 -23.69 7.51 -8.24
C THR A 74 -23.19 6.99 -6.91
N PRO A 75 -23.04 7.87 -5.88
CA PRO A 75 -22.66 7.47 -4.53
C PRO A 75 -23.57 6.38 -3.94
N ALA A 76 -23.00 5.48 -3.15
CA ALA A 76 -23.67 4.36 -2.49
C ALA A 76 -24.37 3.34 -3.41
N LYS A 77 -24.19 3.47 -4.73
CA LYS A 77 -24.79 2.57 -5.73
C LYS A 77 -23.75 1.97 -6.66
N ASP A 78 -22.93 2.81 -7.26
CA ASP A 78 -21.98 2.40 -8.29
C ASP A 78 -20.71 1.79 -7.65
N ARG A 79 -20.02 0.93 -8.44
CA ARG A 79 -18.78 0.25 -8.05
C ARG A 79 -17.66 0.66 -8.98
N MET A 80 -16.46 0.79 -8.43
CA MET A 80 -15.27 1.25 -9.12
C MET A 80 -14.19 0.17 -9.17
N GLY A 81 -13.77 -0.22 -10.36
CA GLY A 81 -12.60 -1.06 -10.58
C GLY A 81 -11.29 -0.28 -10.40
N LEU A 82 -10.28 -0.89 -9.80
CA LEU A 82 -8.92 -0.37 -9.68
C LEU A 82 -7.96 -1.40 -10.31
N TYR A 83 -7.40 -1.08 -11.47
CA TYR A 83 -6.61 -2.00 -12.29
C TYR A 83 -5.22 -1.44 -12.59
N SER A 84 -4.28 -1.71 -11.69
CA SER A 84 -2.89 -1.23 -11.77
C SER A 84 -2.01 -1.93 -10.74
N VAL A 85 -0.70 -1.85 -10.92
CA VAL A 85 0.29 -2.05 -9.86
C VAL A 85 0.13 -1.00 -8.75
N ASN A 86 0.75 -1.24 -7.59
CA ASN A 86 0.73 -0.29 -6.48
C ASN A 86 1.36 1.05 -6.88
N CYS A 87 0.62 2.12 -6.67
CA CYS A 87 1.09 3.48 -6.91
C CYS A 87 0.29 4.49 -6.08
N ARG A 88 0.74 5.73 -6.07
CA ARG A 88 0.07 6.85 -5.39
C ARG A 88 -1.39 7.01 -5.85
N ASP A 89 -1.61 7.00 -7.15
CA ASP A 89 -2.93 7.24 -7.75
C ASP A 89 -3.94 6.16 -7.37
N TRP A 90 -3.49 4.91 -7.24
CA TRP A 90 -4.32 3.81 -6.77
C TRP A 90 -4.93 4.11 -5.39
N ILE A 91 -4.10 4.55 -4.43
CA ILE A 91 -4.56 4.88 -3.06
C ILE A 91 -5.46 6.10 -3.05
N LEU A 92 -5.12 7.12 -3.84
CA LEU A 92 -5.93 8.34 -3.94
C LEU A 92 -7.32 8.06 -4.52
N LEU A 93 -7.41 7.22 -5.55
CA LEU A 93 -8.67 6.81 -6.17
C LEU A 93 -9.50 5.93 -5.23
N ASP A 94 -8.89 4.96 -4.52
CA ASP A 94 -9.58 4.14 -3.51
C ASP A 94 -10.16 5.03 -2.40
N ALA A 95 -9.37 5.98 -1.89
CA ALA A 95 -9.82 6.93 -0.88
C ALA A 95 -10.91 7.89 -1.42
N ALA A 96 -10.81 8.29 -2.69
CA ALA A 96 -11.83 9.11 -3.36
C ALA A 96 -13.16 8.36 -3.49
N ALA A 97 -13.13 7.09 -3.90
CA ALA A 97 -14.31 6.24 -3.95
C ALA A 97 -15.00 6.14 -2.58
N HIS A 98 -14.23 5.82 -1.55
CA HIS A 98 -14.76 5.72 -0.19
C HIS A 98 -15.30 7.06 0.35
N SER A 99 -14.75 8.20 -0.07
CA SER A 99 -15.26 9.52 0.31
C SER A 99 -16.68 9.82 -0.23
N GLN A 100 -17.12 9.03 -1.20
CA GLN A 100 -18.43 9.11 -1.86
C GLN A 100 -19.26 7.81 -1.68
N SER A 101 -18.90 6.93 -0.74
CA SER A 101 -19.55 5.62 -0.53
C SER A 101 -19.60 4.76 -1.81
N VAL A 102 -18.61 4.88 -2.68
CA VAL A 102 -18.46 4.02 -3.87
C VAL A 102 -17.65 2.80 -3.49
N VAL A 103 -18.16 1.61 -3.80
CA VAL A 103 -17.48 0.34 -3.50
C VAL A 103 -16.28 0.16 -4.42
N SER A 104 -15.09 -0.11 -3.88
CA SER A 104 -13.92 -0.40 -4.68
C SER A 104 -13.76 -1.89 -4.98
N VAL A 105 -13.36 -2.20 -6.20
CA VAL A 105 -13.12 -3.58 -6.68
C VAL A 105 -11.71 -3.64 -7.28
N PRO A 106 -10.73 -4.09 -6.51
CA PRO A 106 -9.36 -4.19 -7.00
C PRO A 106 -9.21 -5.34 -7.99
N LEU A 107 -8.51 -5.06 -9.09
CA LEU A 107 -8.10 -6.03 -10.10
C LEU A 107 -6.58 -6.19 -10.04
N TYR A 108 -6.08 -7.43 -10.07
CA TYR A 108 -4.65 -7.67 -10.19
C TYR A 108 -4.16 -7.21 -11.57
N ASP A 109 -3.05 -6.51 -11.61
CA ASP A 109 -2.37 -6.03 -12.81
C ASP A 109 -2.03 -7.15 -13.82
N THR A 110 -1.86 -8.38 -13.31
CA THR A 110 -1.56 -9.58 -14.11
C THR A 110 -2.79 -10.24 -14.74
N LEU A 111 -4.00 -9.73 -14.52
CA LEU A 111 -5.22 -10.29 -15.10
C LEU A 111 -5.27 -10.02 -16.61
N GLY A 112 -5.57 -11.08 -17.37
CA GLY A 112 -5.88 -10.98 -18.79
C GLY A 112 -7.31 -10.51 -19.05
N GLU A 113 -7.61 -10.27 -20.32
CA GLU A 113 -8.86 -9.70 -20.84
C GLU A 113 -10.12 -10.44 -20.37
N ASP A 114 -10.11 -11.78 -20.36
CA ASP A 114 -11.26 -12.59 -19.94
C ASP A 114 -11.58 -12.41 -18.46
N ALA A 115 -10.56 -12.39 -17.60
CA ALA A 115 -10.75 -12.19 -16.17
C ALA A 115 -11.21 -10.76 -15.87
N VAL A 116 -10.65 -9.77 -16.57
CA VAL A 116 -11.08 -8.37 -16.46
C VAL A 116 -12.55 -8.22 -16.86
N SER A 117 -12.94 -8.76 -18.01
CA SER A 117 -14.35 -8.68 -18.47
C SER A 117 -15.30 -9.41 -17.53
N TYR A 118 -14.90 -10.58 -17.01
CA TYR A 118 -15.68 -11.31 -16.02
C TYR A 118 -15.92 -10.48 -14.75
N ILE A 119 -14.86 -9.91 -14.16
CA ILE A 119 -14.98 -9.11 -12.94
C ILE A 119 -15.81 -7.86 -13.19
N CYS A 120 -15.57 -7.15 -14.30
CA CYS A 120 -16.35 -5.96 -14.66
C CYS A 120 -17.86 -6.27 -14.75
N GLY A 121 -18.23 -7.37 -15.41
CA GLY A 121 -19.62 -7.79 -15.52
C GLY A 121 -20.21 -8.31 -14.22
N HIS A 122 -19.49 -9.21 -13.52
CA HIS A 122 -19.98 -9.84 -12.29
C HIS A 122 -20.11 -8.84 -11.13
N ALA A 123 -19.19 -7.87 -11.02
CA ALA A 123 -19.28 -6.80 -10.05
C ALA A 123 -20.09 -5.58 -10.54
N GLU A 124 -20.60 -5.60 -11.78
CA GLU A 124 -21.34 -4.48 -12.39
C GLU A 124 -20.61 -3.14 -12.22
N LEU A 125 -19.33 -3.11 -12.64
CA LEU A 125 -18.52 -1.90 -12.49
C LEU A 125 -19.08 -0.77 -13.36
N ALA A 126 -19.29 0.40 -12.76
CA ALA A 126 -19.71 1.60 -13.46
C ALA A 126 -18.51 2.44 -13.96
N VAL A 127 -17.39 2.34 -13.28
CA VAL A 127 -16.13 3.01 -13.64
C VAL A 127 -14.96 2.05 -13.42
N VAL A 128 -13.96 2.13 -14.30
CA VAL A 128 -12.67 1.44 -14.10
C VAL A 128 -11.55 2.48 -14.17
N CYS A 129 -10.76 2.55 -13.10
CA CYS A 129 -9.55 3.36 -13.03
C CYS A 129 -8.36 2.44 -13.29
N CYS A 130 -7.53 2.75 -14.30
CA CYS A 130 -6.41 1.90 -14.68
C CYS A 130 -5.14 2.70 -14.98
N SER A 131 -3.98 2.06 -14.85
CA SER A 131 -2.73 2.62 -15.37
C SER A 131 -2.70 2.63 -16.89
N GLY A 132 -1.85 3.49 -17.48
CA GLY A 132 -1.63 3.51 -18.92
C GLY A 132 -1.17 2.16 -19.47
N GLU A 133 -0.41 1.39 -18.69
CA GLU A 133 0.04 0.04 -19.06
C GLU A 133 -1.09 -0.98 -19.11
N ALA A 134 -2.07 -0.87 -18.21
CA ALA A 134 -3.24 -1.77 -18.15
C ALA A 134 -4.34 -1.39 -19.16
N LEU A 135 -4.31 -0.17 -19.68
CA LEU A 135 -5.32 0.38 -20.57
C LEU A 135 -5.59 -0.47 -21.82
N PRO A 136 -4.59 -0.97 -22.57
CA PRO A 136 -4.84 -1.80 -23.76
C PRO A 136 -5.68 -3.05 -23.45
N THR A 137 -5.34 -3.77 -22.37
CA THR A 137 -6.10 -4.96 -21.92
C THR A 137 -7.54 -4.60 -21.55
N LEU A 138 -7.73 -3.48 -20.85
CA LEU A 138 -9.07 -2.98 -20.49
C LEU A 138 -9.87 -2.61 -21.74
N LEU A 139 -9.29 -1.89 -22.70
CA LEU A 139 -9.98 -1.49 -23.93
C LEU A 139 -10.47 -2.70 -24.73
N HIS A 140 -9.69 -3.78 -24.79
CA HIS A 140 -10.11 -5.04 -25.43
C HIS A 140 -11.26 -5.74 -24.66
N ALA A 141 -11.29 -5.60 -23.32
CA ALA A 141 -12.35 -6.17 -22.49
C ALA A 141 -13.67 -5.36 -22.56
N LEU A 142 -13.60 -4.03 -22.76
CA LEU A 142 -14.75 -3.10 -22.68
C LEU A 142 -16.00 -3.51 -23.50
N PRO A 143 -15.90 -4.05 -24.73
CA PRO A 143 -17.08 -4.48 -25.48
C PRO A 143 -17.94 -5.50 -24.74
N ARG A 144 -17.33 -6.24 -23.80
CA ARG A 144 -18.01 -7.23 -22.95
C ARG A 144 -18.41 -6.69 -21.57
N CYS A 145 -18.21 -5.38 -21.34
CA CYS A 145 -18.43 -4.72 -20.05
C CYS A 145 -19.48 -3.60 -20.17
N PRO A 146 -20.75 -3.89 -20.49
CA PRO A 146 -21.75 -2.86 -20.79
C PRO A 146 -22.11 -1.96 -19.60
N SER A 147 -21.78 -2.36 -18.36
CA SER A 147 -21.98 -1.56 -17.15
C SER A 147 -20.99 -0.42 -17.01
N VAL A 148 -19.80 -0.51 -17.65
CA VAL A 148 -18.74 0.49 -17.54
C VAL A 148 -19.10 1.72 -18.36
N LYS A 149 -19.28 2.85 -17.68
CA LYS A 149 -19.65 4.16 -18.28
C LYS A 149 -18.42 5.09 -18.37
N LEU A 150 -17.42 4.87 -17.49
CA LEU A 150 -16.28 5.74 -17.35
C LEU A 150 -15.00 4.91 -17.19
N VAL A 151 -13.96 5.31 -17.91
CA VAL A 151 -12.58 4.83 -17.70
C VAL A 151 -11.72 6.01 -17.31
N VAL A 152 -11.01 5.89 -16.18
CA VAL A 152 -10.07 6.90 -15.71
C VAL A 152 -8.65 6.36 -15.86
N VAL A 153 -7.80 7.05 -16.60
CA VAL A 153 -6.42 6.61 -16.86
C VAL A 153 -5.43 7.48 -16.11
N PHE A 154 -4.45 6.84 -15.47
CA PHE A 154 -3.38 7.50 -14.73
C PHE A 154 -2.01 6.89 -15.08
N GLY A 155 -0.92 7.52 -14.60
CA GLY A 155 0.45 7.05 -14.86
C GLY A 155 0.84 7.07 -16.33
N LEU A 156 0.27 7.97 -17.13
CA LEU A 156 0.66 8.16 -18.52
C LEU A 156 2.01 8.85 -18.61
N PRO A 157 2.86 8.46 -19.58
CA PRO A 157 4.11 9.17 -19.84
C PRO A 157 3.80 10.62 -20.28
N PRO A 158 4.76 11.55 -20.11
CA PRO A 158 4.63 12.90 -20.64
C PRO A 158 4.34 12.89 -22.14
N GLY A 159 3.25 13.53 -22.56
CA GLY A 159 2.78 13.54 -23.94
C GLY A 159 1.65 12.55 -24.25
N GLY A 160 1.30 11.71 -23.28
CA GLY A 160 0.14 10.82 -23.31
C GLY A 160 0.11 9.84 -24.50
N VAL A 161 -0.45 8.65 -24.28
CA VAL A 161 -0.88 7.83 -25.43
C VAL A 161 -2.13 8.51 -25.99
N PRO A 162 -2.19 8.83 -27.29
CA PRO A 162 -3.44 9.26 -27.90
C PRO A 162 -4.46 8.15 -27.63
N TYR A 163 -5.53 8.48 -26.89
CA TYR A 163 -6.63 7.55 -26.76
C TYR A 163 -7.12 7.23 -28.16
N PRO A 164 -7.16 5.97 -28.60
CA PRO A 164 -7.94 5.67 -29.79
C PRO A 164 -9.33 6.20 -29.50
N PRO A 165 -9.92 6.98 -30.39
CA PRO A 165 -11.34 7.29 -30.30
C PRO A 165 -12.00 5.95 -30.07
N ALA A 166 -12.97 5.88 -29.13
CA ALA A 166 -13.69 4.65 -28.83
C ALA A 166 -14.15 4.04 -30.17
N SER A 167 -13.35 3.12 -30.71
CA SER A 167 -13.62 2.55 -32.01
C SER A 167 -14.80 1.62 -31.84
N GLY A 168 -15.97 2.23 -31.99
CA GLY A 168 -17.13 1.57 -32.56
C GLY A 168 -17.87 0.56 -31.74
N SER A 169 -17.80 0.42 -30.39
CA SER A 169 -18.81 -0.38 -29.68
C SER A 169 -18.88 -0.20 -28.15
N THR A 170 -18.25 0.79 -27.58
CA THR A 170 -18.41 1.07 -26.15
C THR A 170 -18.88 2.48 -25.89
N ASN A 171 -19.91 2.65 -25.04
CA ASN A 171 -20.39 3.96 -24.59
C ASN A 171 -19.53 4.52 -23.42
N ALA A 172 -18.42 3.89 -23.07
CA ALA A 172 -17.58 4.31 -21.98
C ALA A 172 -16.77 5.55 -22.36
N ARG A 173 -16.90 6.60 -21.57
CA ARG A 173 -16.05 7.80 -21.69
C ARG A 173 -14.68 7.52 -21.09
N VAL A 174 -13.61 7.85 -21.80
CA VAL A 174 -12.23 7.75 -21.31
C VAL A 174 -11.73 9.14 -20.95
N VAL A 175 -11.17 9.30 -19.74
CA VAL A 175 -10.62 10.57 -19.24
C VAL A 175 -9.32 10.29 -18.49
N THR A 176 -8.46 11.30 -18.35
CA THR A 176 -7.29 11.23 -17.46
C THR A 176 -7.67 11.49 -16.02
N ILE A 177 -6.82 11.07 -15.08
CA ILE A 177 -6.97 11.40 -13.66
C ILE A 177 -6.94 12.91 -13.43
N ASP A 178 -6.17 13.66 -14.24
CA ASP A 178 -6.08 15.11 -14.16
C ASP A 178 -7.38 15.79 -14.60
N GLU A 179 -8.02 15.33 -15.67
CA GLU A 179 -9.33 15.79 -16.12
C GLU A 179 -10.41 15.50 -15.06
N LEU A 180 -10.36 14.30 -14.45
CA LEU A 180 -11.25 13.94 -13.36
C LEU A 180 -11.09 14.89 -12.17
N ALA A 181 -9.84 15.12 -11.74
CA ALA A 181 -9.52 16.00 -10.63
C ALA A 181 -9.89 17.46 -10.93
N ALA A 182 -9.68 17.94 -12.17
CA ALA A 182 -10.05 19.29 -12.60
C ALA A 182 -11.56 19.51 -12.52
N ALA A 183 -12.35 18.57 -13.05
CA ALA A 183 -13.82 18.63 -12.95
C ALA A 183 -14.28 18.62 -11.49
N GLY A 184 -13.64 17.81 -10.66
CA GLY A 184 -13.95 17.78 -9.22
C GLY A 184 -13.64 19.09 -8.51
N ARG A 185 -12.45 19.68 -8.74
CA ARG A 185 -12.09 20.99 -8.16
C ARG A 185 -13.12 22.08 -8.47
N GLN A 186 -13.67 22.11 -9.69
CA GLN A 186 -14.71 23.05 -10.08
C GLN A 186 -16.04 22.83 -9.35
N ASN A 187 -16.28 21.62 -8.83
CA ASN A 187 -17.54 21.23 -8.21
C ASN A 187 -17.45 20.98 -6.70
N LEU A 188 -16.32 21.20 -6.04
CA LEU A 188 -16.13 20.96 -4.59
C LEU A 188 -17.12 21.74 -3.70
N SER A 189 -17.57 22.90 -4.14
CA SER A 189 -18.58 23.68 -3.40
C SER A 189 -19.96 23.02 -3.42
N LYS A 190 -20.29 22.28 -4.47
CA LYS A 190 -21.59 21.65 -4.71
C LYS A 190 -21.64 20.20 -4.28
N ILE A 191 -20.56 19.46 -4.53
CA ILE A 191 -20.44 18.03 -4.22
C ILE A 191 -19.71 17.86 -2.91
N LYS A 192 -20.44 17.46 -1.88
CA LYS A 192 -19.91 17.19 -0.54
C LYS A 192 -19.53 15.73 -0.38
N HIS A 193 -18.68 15.44 0.59
CA HIS A 193 -18.41 14.08 1.00
C HIS A 193 -19.69 13.35 1.38
N ARG A 194 -19.75 12.10 1.02
CA ARG A 194 -20.82 11.19 1.38
C ARG A 194 -20.20 9.94 2.06
N PRO A 195 -19.80 10.10 3.34
CA PRO A 195 -19.07 9.04 4.02
C PRO A 195 -19.95 7.80 4.23
N PRO A 196 -19.38 6.59 4.09
CA PRO A 196 -20.09 5.35 4.30
C PRO A 196 -20.37 5.10 5.78
N SER A 197 -21.39 4.30 6.07
CA SER A 197 -21.62 3.69 7.36
C SER A 197 -20.67 2.51 7.59
N PRO A 198 -20.42 2.09 8.85
CA PRO A 198 -19.57 0.93 9.12
C PRO A 198 -20.00 -0.37 8.42
N ASP A 199 -21.30 -0.59 8.28
CA ASP A 199 -21.89 -1.78 7.68
C ASP A 199 -21.95 -1.72 6.14
N ASP A 200 -21.70 -0.55 5.54
CA ASP A 200 -21.64 -0.42 4.10
C ASP A 200 -20.48 -1.24 3.52
N VAL A 201 -20.68 -1.79 2.33
CA VAL A 201 -19.64 -2.53 1.61
C VAL A 201 -18.53 -1.56 1.21
N ALA A 202 -17.31 -1.83 1.68
CA ALA A 202 -16.13 -1.06 1.34
C ALA A 202 -15.49 -1.56 0.05
N THR A 203 -15.39 -2.88 -0.08
CA THR A 203 -14.67 -3.48 -1.20
C THR A 203 -15.15 -4.90 -1.51
N ILE A 204 -14.96 -5.31 -2.77
CA ILE A 204 -15.15 -6.70 -3.21
C ILE A 204 -13.80 -7.20 -3.72
N CYS A 205 -13.14 -8.07 -2.94
CA CYS A 205 -11.84 -8.63 -3.29
C CYS A 205 -12.01 -9.98 -4.00
N TYR A 206 -11.57 -10.07 -5.26
CA TYR A 206 -11.64 -11.31 -6.00
C TYR A 206 -10.47 -12.23 -5.66
N THR A 207 -10.76 -13.50 -5.44
CA THR A 207 -9.78 -14.57 -5.20
C THR A 207 -9.96 -15.66 -6.25
N SER A 208 -8.86 -16.37 -6.58
CA SER A 208 -8.93 -17.58 -7.40
C SER A 208 -9.77 -18.62 -6.65
N GLY A 209 -11.01 -18.84 -7.08
CA GLY A 209 -11.86 -19.88 -6.50
C GLY A 209 -11.27 -21.27 -6.74
N THR A 210 -11.49 -22.20 -5.81
CA THR A 210 -11.13 -23.63 -5.98
C THR A 210 -11.77 -24.28 -7.22
N THR A 211 -12.79 -23.64 -7.78
CA THR A 211 -13.54 -24.08 -8.98
C THR A 211 -13.04 -23.41 -10.27
N GLY A 212 -11.96 -22.63 -10.23
CA GLY A 212 -11.39 -21.92 -11.38
C GLY A 212 -12.07 -20.58 -11.72
N VAL A 213 -13.31 -20.35 -11.27
CA VAL A 213 -14.00 -19.06 -11.47
C VAL A 213 -13.69 -18.13 -10.28
N PRO A 214 -13.23 -16.89 -10.51
CA PRO A 214 -12.96 -15.95 -9.42
C PRO A 214 -14.20 -15.67 -8.58
N LYS A 215 -14.02 -15.66 -7.24
CA LYS A 215 -15.08 -15.34 -6.26
C LYS A 215 -14.79 -14.03 -5.58
N GLY A 216 -15.78 -13.14 -5.51
CA GLY A 216 -15.68 -11.85 -4.86
C GLY A 216 -16.01 -11.93 -3.36
N ALA A 217 -15.01 -11.77 -2.51
CA ALA A 217 -15.21 -11.63 -1.07
C ALA A 217 -15.68 -10.20 -0.77
N VAL A 218 -16.88 -10.08 -0.20
CA VAL A 218 -17.49 -8.78 0.17
C VAL A 218 -17.04 -8.41 1.57
N LEU A 219 -16.44 -7.22 1.73
CA LEU A 219 -15.96 -6.70 3.00
C LEU A 219 -16.57 -5.34 3.30
N SER A 220 -17.09 -5.16 4.51
CA SER A 220 -17.62 -3.89 5.00
C SER A 220 -16.49 -2.96 5.48
N HIS A 221 -16.79 -1.67 5.66
CA HIS A 221 -15.89 -0.72 6.29
C HIS A 221 -15.53 -1.15 7.72
N ALA A 222 -16.49 -1.69 8.48
CA ALA A 222 -16.25 -2.23 9.81
C ALA A 222 -15.23 -3.37 9.81
N ASN A 223 -15.28 -4.29 8.83
CA ASN A 223 -14.32 -5.39 8.72
C ASN A 223 -12.89 -4.87 8.53
N LEU A 224 -12.70 -3.94 7.59
CA LEU A 224 -11.39 -3.36 7.30
C LEU A 224 -10.81 -2.61 8.51
N VAL A 225 -11.64 -1.81 9.17
CA VAL A 225 -11.26 -1.01 10.34
C VAL A 225 -10.91 -1.90 11.53
N ALA A 226 -11.73 -2.92 11.81
CA ALA A 226 -11.49 -3.85 12.93
C ALA A 226 -10.16 -4.61 12.75
N ASP A 227 -9.88 -5.10 11.54
CA ASP A 227 -8.64 -5.78 11.24
C ASP A 227 -7.42 -4.84 11.33
N ALA A 228 -7.51 -3.65 10.74
CA ALA A 228 -6.46 -2.64 10.83
C ALA A 228 -6.18 -2.24 12.30
N ALA A 229 -7.21 -1.92 13.07
CA ALA A 229 -7.07 -1.51 14.46
C ALA A 229 -6.47 -2.62 15.34
N GLY A 230 -6.94 -3.87 15.17
CA GLY A 230 -6.39 -5.02 15.89
C GLY A 230 -4.93 -5.29 15.59
N SER A 231 -4.53 -5.19 14.31
CA SER A 231 -3.16 -5.45 13.88
C SER A 231 -2.19 -4.35 14.33
N PHE A 232 -2.52 -3.09 14.08
CA PHE A 232 -1.55 -1.98 14.22
C PHE A 232 -1.43 -1.43 15.63
N ARG A 233 -2.41 -1.64 16.51
CA ARG A 233 -2.29 -1.37 17.95
C ARG A 233 -1.16 -2.18 18.59
N ILE A 234 -0.98 -3.44 18.17
CA ILE A 234 0.08 -4.33 18.66
C ILE A 234 1.44 -3.94 18.07
N LEU A 235 1.46 -3.52 16.80
CA LEU A 235 2.70 -3.25 16.06
C LEU A 235 3.38 -1.92 16.43
N ARG A 236 2.71 -1.06 17.21
CA ARG A 236 3.21 0.26 17.62
C ARG A 236 3.76 1.06 16.44
N ALA A 237 3.07 1.02 15.30
CA ALA A 237 3.39 1.87 14.17
C ALA A 237 2.98 3.32 14.48
N GLY A 238 3.69 4.28 13.89
CA GLY A 238 3.41 5.69 14.13
C GLY A 238 4.06 6.64 13.12
N PRO A 239 3.93 7.94 13.34
CA PRO A 239 4.64 8.95 12.55
C PRO A 239 6.15 8.69 12.59
N GLY A 240 6.83 8.85 11.47
CA GLY A 240 8.24 8.51 11.31
C GLY A 240 8.51 7.07 10.86
N ASP A 241 7.51 6.19 10.86
CA ASP A 241 7.61 4.91 10.17
C ASP A 241 7.40 5.07 8.68
N VAL A 242 8.13 4.24 7.94
CA VAL A 242 8.08 4.17 6.47
C VAL A 242 7.88 2.72 6.06
N HIS A 243 6.85 2.46 5.28
CA HIS A 243 6.54 1.16 4.71
C HIS A 243 6.86 1.14 3.21
N VAL A 244 7.37 0.02 2.71
CA VAL A 244 7.48 -0.24 1.27
C VAL A 244 6.25 -1.02 0.79
N SER A 245 5.42 -0.39 -0.03
CA SER A 245 4.23 -1.00 -0.62
C SER A 245 4.59 -1.65 -1.96
N TYR A 246 4.69 -2.98 -1.99
CA TYR A 246 4.99 -3.77 -3.17
C TYR A 246 4.15 -5.05 -3.27
N LEU A 247 3.59 -5.53 -2.16
CA LEU A 247 2.59 -6.60 -2.22
C LEU A 247 1.34 -6.05 -2.90
N PRO A 248 0.68 -6.82 -3.79
CA PRO A 248 -0.44 -6.28 -4.57
C PRO A 248 -1.53 -5.65 -3.70
N LEU A 249 -1.89 -4.39 -3.96
CA LEU A 249 -3.04 -3.73 -3.33
C LEU A 249 -4.38 -4.40 -3.69
N ALA A 250 -4.40 -5.20 -4.76
CA ALA A 250 -5.52 -6.09 -5.05
C ALA A 250 -5.70 -7.19 -4.00
N HIS A 251 -4.66 -7.52 -3.22
CA HIS A 251 -4.74 -8.47 -2.13
C HIS A 251 -5.08 -7.78 -0.81
N ILE A 252 -6.01 -8.36 -0.04
CA ILE A 252 -6.50 -7.77 1.22
C ILE A 252 -5.37 -7.53 2.24
N TYR A 253 -4.32 -8.34 2.25
CA TYR A 253 -3.21 -8.20 3.19
C TYR A 253 -2.51 -6.84 3.06
N GLU A 254 -2.17 -6.41 1.84
CA GLU A 254 -1.55 -5.10 1.61
C GLU A 254 -2.54 -3.96 1.88
N ARG A 255 -3.79 -4.10 1.47
CA ARG A 255 -4.82 -3.09 1.72
C ARG A 255 -5.01 -2.78 3.20
N VAL A 256 -5.13 -3.81 4.05
CA VAL A 256 -5.26 -3.61 5.50
C VAL A 256 -3.96 -3.06 6.09
N THR A 257 -2.81 -3.48 5.56
CA THR A 257 -1.51 -2.94 5.97
C THR A 257 -1.44 -1.43 5.70
N VAL A 258 -1.73 -1.00 4.47
CA VAL A 258 -1.74 0.42 4.10
C VAL A 258 -2.78 1.20 4.90
N LEU A 259 -3.99 0.67 5.07
CA LEU A 259 -5.04 1.31 5.87
C LEU A 259 -4.60 1.53 7.33
N GLY A 260 -4.03 0.51 7.97
CA GLY A 260 -3.57 0.60 9.35
C GLY A 260 -2.38 1.56 9.51
N LEU A 261 -1.45 1.56 8.59
CA LEU A 261 -0.31 2.48 8.58
C LEU A 261 -0.75 3.93 8.35
N THR A 262 -1.70 4.15 7.44
CA THR A 262 -2.33 5.46 7.23
C THR A 262 -2.98 5.97 8.50
N HIS A 263 -3.69 5.09 9.23
CA HIS A 263 -4.29 5.43 10.54
C HIS A 263 -3.24 5.84 11.57
N CYS A 264 -2.07 5.19 11.54
CA CYS A 264 -0.97 5.48 12.47
C CYS A 264 -0.14 6.72 12.08
N GLY A 265 -0.40 7.36 10.95
CA GLY A 265 0.36 8.50 10.45
C GLY A 265 1.70 8.13 9.81
N ALA A 266 1.90 6.87 9.41
CA ALA A 266 3.13 6.39 8.78
C ALA A 266 3.20 6.77 7.29
N ALA A 267 4.42 6.86 6.76
CA ALA A 267 4.65 7.08 5.34
C ALA A 267 4.67 5.77 4.54
N ILE A 268 4.19 5.82 3.30
CA ILE A 268 4.10 4.68 2.40
C ILE A 268 4.85 5.02 1.12
N GLY A 269 5.95 4.30 0.86
CA GLY A 269 6.70 4.42 -0.39
C GLY A 269 6.35 3.26 -1.33
N PHE A 270 6.02 3.58 -2.57
CA PHE A 270 5.71 2.56 -3.59
C PHE A 270 6.99 2.10 -4.28
N TYR A 271 7.06 0.80 -4.58
CA TYR A 271 8.10 0.27 -5.43
C TYR A 271 7.93 0.78 -6.89
N SER A 272 8.97 0.61 -7.70
CA SER A 272 9.00 1.14 -9.07
C SER A 272 8.11 0.39 -10.08
N GLY A 273 7.45 -0.71 -9.65
CA GLY A 273 6.56 -1.54 -10.48
C GLY A 273 7.19 -2.88 -10.87
N ASP A 274 8.52 -3.01 -10.89
CA ASP A 274 9.22 -4.27 -11.11
C ASP A 274 9.75 -4.86 -9.79
N VAL A 275 9.36 -6.11 -9.49
CA VAL A 275 9.85 -6.84 -8.32
C VAL A 275 11.35 -7.16 -8.41
N GLN A 276 11.95 -7.12 -9.60
CA GLN A 276 13.39 -7.30 -9.76
C GLN A 276 14.17 -6.11 -9.20
N ASP A 277 13.62 -4.91 -9.32
CA ASP A 277 14.20 -3.64 -8.82
C ASP A 277 13.82 -3.34 -7.36
N LEU A 278 13.00 -4.19 -6.73
CA LEU A 278 12.51 -3.98 -5.36
C LEU A 278 13.63 -3.72 -4.35
N LEU A 279 14.77 -4.38 -4.48
CA LEU A 279 15.88 -4.18 -3.55
C LEU A 279 16.49 -2.79 -3.67
N ASP A 280 16.55 -2.23 -4.89
CA ASP A 280 17.03 -0.87 -5.14
C ASP A 280 16.05 0.15 -4.56
N ASP A 281 14.75 -0.08 -4.72
CA ASP A 281 13.70 0.72 -4.08
C ASP A 281 13.82 0.69 -2.56
N VAL A 282 14.03 -0.50 -1.97
CA VAL A 282 14.20 -0.68 -0.51
C VAL A 282 15.45 0.05 0.00
N LEU A 283 16.56 -0.02 -0.73
CA LEU A 283 17.80 0.67 -0.36
C LEU A 283 17.64 2.18 -0.38
N LEU A 284 16.90 2.71 -1.35
CA LEU A 284 16.64 4.13 -1.49
C LEU A 284 15.61 4.63 -0.46
N LEU A 285 14.51 3.88 -0.28
CA LEU A 285 13.43 4.22 0.64
C LEU A 285 13.83 4.10 2.11
N ARG A 286 14.68 3.11 2.43
CA ARG A 286 15.11 2.77 3.79
C ARG A 286 13.92 2.57 4.74
N PRO A 287 13.04 1.61 4.48
CA PRO A 287 11.81 1.41 5.26
C PRO A 287 12.14 1.03 6.71
N THR A 288 11.20 1.35 7.63
CA THR A 288 11.22 0.91 9.03
C THR A 288 10.30 -0.29 9.25
N ILE A 289 9.29 -0.44 8.39
CA ILE A 289 8.32 -1.54 8.38
C ILE A 289 8.39 -2.24 7.03
N PHE A 290 8.60 -3.56 7.06
CA PHE A 290 8.66 -4.37 5.86
C PHE A 290 7.68 -5.56 5.98
N CYS A 291 6.56 -5.44 5.30
CA CYS A 291 5.56 -6.51 5.20
C CYS A 291 5.85 -7.36 3.98
N SER A 292 5.86 -8.68 4.12
CA SER A 292 6.19 -9.58 3.03
C SER A 292 5.57 -10.96 3.19
N VAL A 293 5.84 -11.82 2.23
CA VAL A 293 5.42 -13.22 2.19
C VAL A 293 6.61 -14.15 2.44
N PRO A 294 6.39 -15.38 2.95
CA PRO A 294 7.48 -16.33 3.26
C PRO A 294 8.46 -16.57 2.11
N ARG A 295 7.98 -16.54 0.87
CA ARG A 295 8.82 -16.75 -0.32
C ARG A 295 9.96 -15.74 -0.43
N LEU A 296 9.70 -14.46 -0.13
CA LEU A 296 10.74 -13.42 -0.16
C LEU A 296 11.69 -13.58 1.02
N TRP A 297 11.18 -13.87 2.21
CA TRP A 297 12.00 -14.08 3.40
C TRP A 297 12.96 -15.27 3.23
N ASN A 298 12.49 -16.38 2.66
CA ASN A 298 13.34 -17.51 2.31
C ASN A 298 14.44 -17.11 1.32
N ARG A 299 14.11 -16.36 0.28
CA ARG A 299 15.09 -15.87 -0.71
C ARG A 299 16.16 -14.99 -0.07
N ILE A 300 15.77 -14.08 0.84
CA ILE A 300 16.70 -13.21 1.57
C ILE A 300 17.60 -14.05 2.48
N HIS A 301 17.03 -14.99 3.24
CA HIS A 301 17.74 -15.93 4.08
C HIS A 301 18.80 -16.68 3.29
N ASP A 302 18.41 -17.36 2.22
CA ASP A 302 19.30 -18.19 1.41
C ASP A 302 20.41 -17.36 0.75
N ARG A 303 20.09 -16.16 0.27
CA ARG A 303 21.06 -15.24 -0.33
C ARG A 303 22.11 -14.77 0.69
N VAL A 304 21.69 -14.43 1.90
CA VAL A 304 22.62 -13.99 2.97
C VAL A 304 23.49 -15.15 3.41
N LEU A 305 22.91 -16.33 3.70
CA LEU A 305 23.69 -17.50 4.09
C LEU A 305 24.62 -18.00 2.98
N GLY A 306 24.18 -17.92 1.72
CA GLY A 306 25.02 -18.22 0.57
C GLY A 306 26.26 -17.32 0.51
N GLN A 307 26.09 -16.00 0.73
CA GLN A 307 27.21 -15.06 0.80
C GLN A 307 28.15 -15.32 2.00
N VAL A 308 27.58 -15.67 3.15
CA VAL A 308 28.40 -16.07 4.32
C VAL A 308 29.23 -17.32 4.01
N ARG A 309 28.65 -18.34 3.37
CA ARG A 309 29.36 -19.57 2.98
C ARG A 309 30.50 -19.33 1.98
N GLN A 310 30.32 -18.37 1.07
CA GLN A 310 31.32 -17.98 0.10
C GLN A 310 32.39 -17.05 0.68
N GLY A 311 32.18 -16.50 1.87
CA GLY A 311 33.12 -15.62 2.55
C GLY A 311 34.36 -16.38 3.10
N SER A 312 35.33 -15.60 3.62
CA SER A 312 36.53 -16.17 4.26
C SER A 312 36.15 -17.01 5.48
N ALA A 313 37.03 -17.96 5.85
CA ALA A 313 36.83 -18.82 7.04
C ALA A 313 36.65 -17.99 8.33
N VAL A 314 37.35 -16.82 8.42
CA VAL A 314 37.21 -15.89 9.56
C VAL A 314 35.83 -15.26 9.56
N ALA A 315 35.35 -14.75 8.41
CA ALA A 315 34.02 -14.14 8.30
C ALA A 315 32.91 -15.15 8.65
N ARG A 316 33.01 -16.40 8.22
CA ARG A 316 32.06 -17.46 8.58
C ARG A 316 32.03 -17.72 10.08
N ARG A 317 33.19 -17.93 10.70
CA ARG A 317 33.28 -18.15 12.15
C ARG A 317 32.73 -16.97 12.98
N LEU A 318 33.03 -15.73 12.54
CA LEU A 318 32.46 -14.55 13.17
C LEU A 318 30.94 -14.50 13.05
N PHE A 319 30.39 -14.79 11.86
CA PHE A 319 28.94 -14.83 11.66
C PHE A 319 28.29 -15.92 12.54
N GLU A 320 28.85 -17.13 12.58
CA GLU A 320 28.34 -18.26 13.39
C GLU A 320 28.34 -17.93 14.87
N ALA A 321 29.45 -17.35 15.38
CA ALA A 321 29.55 -16.92 16.78
C ALA A 321 28.53 -15.83 17.12
N ALA A 322 28.41 -14.81 16.25
CA ALA A 322 27.44 -13.73 16.41
C ALA A 322 26.01 -14.25 16.41
N TYR A 323 25.69 -15.11 15.44
CA TYR A 323 24.37 -15.71 15.26
C TYR A 323 23.96 -16.55 16.47
N SER A 324 24.84 -17.46 16.91
CA SER A 324 24.60 -18.32 18.07
C SER A 324 24.44 -17.53 19.37
N SER A 325 25.28 -16.52 19.58
CA SER A 325 25.23 -15.62 20.75
C SER A 325 23.88 -14.89 20.82
N LYS A 326 23.46 -14.24 19.72
CA LYS A 326 22.17 -13.50 19.69
C LYS A 326 20.96 -14.44 19.75
N LYS A 327 21.01 -15.59 19.08
CA LYS A 327 19.94 -16.59 19.15
C LYS A 327 19.73 -17.09 20.58
N ALA A 328 20.82 -17.39 21.29
CA ALA A 328 20.75 -17.79 22.70
C ALA A 328 20.19 -16.68 23.61
N SER A 329 20.50 -15.41 23.32
CA SER A 329 19.94 -14.28 24.07
C SER A 329 18.45 -14.13 23.84
N LEU A 330 17.99 -14.21 22.59
CA LEU A 330 16.56 -14.17 22.24
C LEU A 330 15.79 -15.32 22.90
N ALA A 331 16.38 -16.54 22.97
CA ALA A 331 15.78 -17.69 23.63
C ALA A 331 15.60 -17.49 25.14
N ARG A 332 16.40 -16.66 25.79
CA ARG A 332 16.26 -16.25 27.21
C ARG A 332 15.26 -15.14 27.44
N GLY A 333 14.58 -14.66 26.37
CA GLY A 333 13.59 -13.58 26.45
C GLY A 333 14.17 -12.16 26.39
N ASP A 334 15.46 -12.01 26.07
CA ASP A 334 16.09 -10.70 25.89
C ASP A 334 15.69 -10.12 24.53
N THR A 335 14.66 -9.29 24.55
CA THR A 335 14.11 -8.64 23.34
C THR A 335 15.08 -7.67 22.69
N ASN A 336 16.10 -7.20 23.44
CA ASN A 336 17.15 -6.30 22.94
C ASN A 336 18.36 -7.05 22.35
N GLY A 337 18.28 -8.38 22.27
CA GLY A 337 19.26 -9.20 21.56
C GLY A 337 20.64 -9.32 22.24
N GLY A 338 20.72 -9.20 23.57
CA GLY A 338 21.93 -9.52 24.33
C GLY A 338 22.72 -8.34 24.90
N GLY A 339 22.08 -7.20 25.14
CA GLY A 339 22.72 -6.06 25.80
C GLY A 339 23.99 -5.59 25.07
N ILE A 340 25.09 -5.37 25.82
CA ILE A 340 26.36 -4.87 25.25
C ILE A 340 26.95 -5.85 24.22
N SER A 341 26.87 -7.15 24.47
CA SER A 341 27.39 -8.17 23.53
C SER A 341 26.56 -8.20 22.24
N GLY A 342 25.23 -8.03 22.33
CA GLY A 342 24.36 -7.93 21.17
C GLY A 342 24.66 -6.70 20.32
N ALA A 343 24.85 -5.54 20.95
CA ALA A 343 25.24 -4.30 20.26
C ALA A 343 26.60 -4.43 19.55
N PHE A 344 27.55 -5.11 20.16
CA PHE A 344 28.85 -5.41 19.54
C PHE A 344 28.69 -6.26 18.26
N TRP A 345 27.93 -7.35 18.32
CA TRP A 345 27.67 -8.19 17.15
C TRP A 345 26.86 -7.47 16.08
N ASP A 346 25.95 -6.60 16.49
CA ASP A 346 25.18 -5.75 15.56
C ASP A 346 26.09 -4.80 14.77
N ALA A 347 27.03 -4.16 15.43
CA ALA A 347 27.99 -3.26 14.78
C ALA A 347 28.97 -4.02 13.88
N LEU A 348 29.54 -5.13 14.37
CA LEU A 348 30.61 -5.84 13.68
C LEU A 348 30.11 -6.71 12.50
N VAL A 349 28.97 -7.40 12.69
CA VAL A 349 28.50 -8.43 11.76
C VAL A 349 27.19 -8.03 11.11
N PHE A 350 26.15 -7.74 11.90
CA PHE A 350 24.78 -7.63 11.38
C PHE A 350 24.46 -6.28 10.74
N SER A 351 25.24 -5.23 10.99
CA SER A 351 25.09 -3.94 10.28
C SER A 351 25.14 -4.09 8.77
N LYS A 352 26.03 -4.96 8.26
CA LYS A 352 26.14 -5.27 6.81
C LYS A 352 24.94 -6.02 6.27
N VAL A 353 24.30 -6.87 7.09
CA VAL A 353 23.08 -7.59 6.69
C VAL A 353 21.90 -6.63 6.71
N ARG A 354 21.76 -5.80 7.75
CA ARG A 354 20.71 -4.78 7.85
C ARG A 354 20.77 -3.77 6.71
N ALA A 355 21.97 -3.35 6.32
CA ALA A 355 22.18 -2.42 5.22
C ALA A 355 21.54 -2.89 3.90
N LYS A 356 21.41 -4.21 3.68
CA LYS A 356 20.75 -4.78 2.48
C LYS A 356 19.25 -4.47 2.39
N LEU A 357 18.63 -4.09 3.50
CA LEU A 357 17.25 -3.62 3.58
C LEU A 357 17.16 -2.14 4.03
N GLY A 358 18.18 -1.34 3.71
CA GLY A 358 18.22 0.09 4.03
C GLY A 358 18.60 0.42 5.48
N GLY A 359 18.87 -0.58 6.33
CA GLY A 359 19.45 -0.43 7.67
C GLY A 359 18.49 0.05 8.78
N ARG A 360 17.22 0.33 8.48
CA ARG A 360 16.25 0.92 9.42
C ARG A 360 15.09 0.01 9.80
N VAL A 361 14.99 -1.18 9.20
CA VAL A 361 13.86 -2.09 9.44
C VAL A 361 13.82 -2.52 10.90
N ARG A 362 12.77 -2.13 11.61
CA ARG A 362 12.48 -2.48 13.02
C ARG A 362 11.33 -3.48 13.19
N LEU A 363 10.45 -3.54 12.19
CA LEU A 363 9.27 -4.41 12.18
C LEU A 363 9.18 -5.14 10.86
N MET A 364 9.04 -6.46 10.96
CA MET A 364 8.80 -7.34 9.82
C MET A 364 7.50 -8.10 10.06
N THR A 365 6.64 -8.14 9.05
CA THR A 365 5.46 -9.00 9.11
C THR A 365 5.51 -10.03 7.99
N THR A 366 4.95 -11.19 8.25
CA THR A 366 4.80 -12.26 7.26
C THR A 366 3.44 -12.90 7.41
N GLY A 367 2.84 -13.30 6.29
CA GLY A 367 1.51 -13.91 6.27
C GLY A 367 1.25 -14.64 4.97
N ALA A 368 0.00 -15.04 4.79
CA ALA A 368 -0.53 -15.72 3.61
C ALA A 368 -0.05 -17.17 3.38
N SER A 369 1.05 -17.62 4.00
CA SER A 369 1.49 -19.02 3.94
C SER A 369 2.43 -19.35 5.10
N PRO A 370 2.67 -20.66 5.39
CA PRO A 370 3.58 -21.07 6.46
C PRO A 370 5.02 -20.62 6.22
N ILE A 371 5.72 -20.27 7.32
CA ILE A 371 7.15 -19.92 7.33
C ILE A 371 7.86 -20.79 8.38
N SER A 372 9.11 -21.21 8.11
CA SER A 372 9.86 -22.02 9.06
C SER A 372 10.35 -21.19 10.26
N GLY A 373 10.46 -21.85 11.43
CA GLY A 373 11.03 -21.21 12.62
C GLY A 373 12.48 -20.76 12.41
N GLU A 374 13.25 -21.46 11.59
CA GLU A 374 14.62 -21.09 11.24
C GLU A 374 14.69 -19.72 10.54
N VAL A 375 13.81 -19.49 9.57
CA VAL A 375 13.75 -18.19 8.86
C VAL A 375 13.28 -17.07 9.79
N ILE A 376 12.33 -17.35 10.69
CA ILE A 376 11.90 -16.37 11.71
C ILE A 376 13.06 -16.00 12.64
N ASP A 377 13.80 -17.01 13.14
CA ASP A 377 14.96 -16.77 13.98
C ASP A 377 16.02 -15.96 13.25
N PHE A 378 16.29 -16.30 11.98
CA PHE A 378 17.21 -15.55 11.13
C PHE A 378 16.81 -14.08 11.01
N MET A 379 15.54 -13.80 10.75
CA MET A 379 15.03 -12.42 10.66
C MET A 379 15.25 -11.67 11.98
N ARG A 380 14.90 -12.26 13.11
CA ARG A 380 15.07 -11.67 14.44
C ARG A 380 16.54 -11.42 14.78
N VAL A 381 17.39 -12.40 14.54
CA VAL A 381 18.82 -12.34 14.87
C VAL A 381 19.55 -11.34 13.97
N CYS A 382 19.43 -11.51 12.65
CA CYS A 382 20.26 -10.79 11.68
C CYS A 382 19.79 -9.34 11.47
N PHE A 383 18.48 -9.10 11.50
CA PHE A 383 17.93 -7.76 11.33
C PHE A 383 17.65 -7.05 12.67
N GLY A 384 17.55 -7.76 13.78
CA GLY A 384 17.16 -7.21 15.06
C GLY A 384 15.73 -6.65 15.06
N ALA A 385 14.91 -7.11 14.14
CA ALA A 385 13.55 -6.63 13.95
C ALA A 385 12.55 -7.48 14.75
N THR A 386 11.46 -6.85 15.20
CA THR A 386 10.27 -7.57 15.66
C THR A 386 9.65 -8.29 14.48
N VAL A 387 9.45 -9.59 14.60
CA VAL A 387 8.82 -10.41 13.55
C VAL A 387 7.44 -10.86 14.00
N VAL A 388 6.42 -10.49 13.26
CA VAL A 388 5.03 -10.86 13.50
C VAL A 388 4.54 -11.77 12.37
N VAL A 389 4.01 -12.92 12.74
CA VAL A 389 3.40 -13.88 11.81
C VAL A 389 1.90 -13.70 11.85
N ARG A 390 1.32 -13.30 10.74
CA ARG A 390 -0.12 -13.18 10.57
C ARG A 390 -0.66 -14.48 9.95
N LYS A 391 -1.56 -15.12 10.66
CA LYS A 391 -2.24 -16.35 10.19
C LYS A 391 -3.42 -16.01 9.31
#